data_b3afd231cdf8d55a26b831bd93f42684
#
_entry.id   b3afd231cdf8d55a26b831bd93f42684
#
_cell.length_a   1.000
_cell.length_b   1.000
_cell.length_c   1.000
_cell.angle_alpha   90.00
_cell.angle_beta   90.00
_cell.angle_gamma   90.00
#
_symmetry.space_group_name_H-M   'P 1'
#
loop_
_entity.id
_entity.type
_entity.pdbx_description
1 polymer ?
#
loop_
_entity_poly.entity_id
_entity_poly.type
_entity_poly.pdbx_seq_one_letter_code
_entity_poly.pdbx_strand_id
1 'polypeptide(L)'
;MRHRSTLPILSATLGGVIAAAALLIAQPFGASATKTVTSSAVGGTAFASQFTSSTLTPRQVYERDAPGVVAIRASSASSTRSPLGEEGEGGEGGSPRTDTGTGIVLTKGGLIVTNEHVVEGARTITVSLDGQQGRTRTATVVAADRTSDLALLRIDPTGLTLHPLTLANSAAVGVGESAYAIGNPFGLNWTLTTGIVSAIGRQIKAPDGTAIDNVIQTDAALNPGNSGGPLLNSKGAVIGINSQIVSSSAGAGGGASSGVGFAIASDTIERFVAPLGG
;
A
#
# COMPACT_ATOMS: atom_id res chain seq x y z
N MET A 1 -19.31 -56.40 -32.24
CA MET A 1 -18.72 -56.36 -33.60
C MET A 1 -17.91 -55.07 -33.68
N ARG A 2 -16.56 -55.20 -33.61
CA ARG A 2 -15.53 -54.74 -34.59
C ARG A 2 -15.55 -53.22 -34.84
N HIS A 3 -14.51 -52.42 -34.76
CA HIS A 3 -13.08 -52.67 -35.01
C HIS A 3 -12.22 -51.59 -34.26
N ARG A 4 -11.13 -52.05 -33.68
CA ARG A 4 -9.95 -51.25 -33.26
C ARG A 4 -9.13 -50.89 -34.52
N SER A 5 -8.60 -49.71 -34.58
CA SER A 5 -7.47 -49.35 -35.50
C SER A 5 -6.48 -48.54 -34.71
N THR A 6 -5.39 -49.18 -34.36
CA THR A 6 -4.16 -48.57 -33.84
C THR A 6 -3.23 -48.32 -35.04
N LEU A 7 -2.67 -47.12 -35.12
CA LEU A 7 -1.55 -46.81 -36.02
C LEU A 7 -0.34 -46.38 -35.19
N PRO A 8 0.86 -46.91 -35.49
CA PRO A 8 2.07 -46.57 -34.76
C PRO A 8 2.75 -45.32 -35.33
N ILE A 9 3.26 -44.48 -34.42
CA ILE A 9 4.09 -43.34 -34.77
C ILE A 9 5.53 -43.80 -34.88
N LEU A 10 6.09 -43.62 -36.05
CA LEU A 10 7.51 -43.93 -36.37
C LEU A 10 8.33 -42.70 -36.02
N SER A 11 9.26 -42.84 -35.09
CA SER A 11 10.25 -41.83 -34.71
C SER A 11 11.48 -41.99 -35.65
N ALA A 12 11.85 -40.95 -36.36
CA ALA A 12 13.11 -40.86 -37.11
C ALA A 12 14.01 -39.81 -36.46
N THR A 13 15.04 -40.30 -35.78
CA THR A 13 16.18 -39.49 -35.32
C THR A 13 17.18 -39.37 -36.45
N LEU A 14 17.48 -38.14 -36.86
CA LEU A 14 18.61 -37.89 -37.78
C LEU A 14 19.62 -37.00 -37.04
N GLY A 15 20.71 -37.62 -36.61
CA GLY A 15 21.88 -36.95 -36.05
C GLY A 15 22.74 -36.34 -37.13
N GLY A 16 23.01 -35.07 -37.04
CA GLY A 16 23.98 -34.37 -37.87
C GLY A 16 25.19 -33.95 -37.04
N VAL A 17 26.30 -34.70 -37.18
CA VAL A 17 27.60 -34.31 -36.65
C VAL A 17 28.27 -33.38 -37.67
N ILE A 18 28.51 -32.13 -37.30
CA ILE A 18 29.38 -31.22 -38.08
C ILE A 18 30.71 -31.15 -37.35
N ALA A 19 31.73 -31.79 -37.93
CA ALA A 19 33.12 -31.63 -37.54
C ALA A 19 33.67 -30.32 -38.13
N ALA A 20 34.03 -29.37 -37.30
CA ALA A 20 34.78 -28.18 -37.71
C ALA A 20 36.27 -28.47 -37.56
N ALA A 21 36.95 -28.51 -38.68
CA ALA A 21 38.41 -28.62 -38.74
C ALA A 21 39.07 -27.29 -38.36
N ALA A 22 39.86 -27.29 -37.28
CA ALA A 22 40.70 -26.14 -36.91
C ALA A 22 41.96 -26.12 -37.79
N LEU A 23 42.09 -25.09 -38.61
CA LEU A 23 43.29 -24.80 -39.34
C LEU A 23 44.18 -23.85 -38.54
N LEU A 24 45.22 -24.36 -37.89
CA LEU A 24 46.24 -23.59 -37.20
C LEU A 24 47.20 -23.02 -38.24
N ILE A 25 47.14 -21.73 -38.52
CA ILE A 25 48.16 -20.99 -39.25
C ILE A 25 49.02 -20.29 -38.19
N ALA A 26 50.26 -20.79 -38.03
CA ALA A 26 51.31 -20.16 -37.25
C ALA A 26 51.78 -18.88 -37.97
N GLN A 27 51.63 -17.73 -37.35
CA GLN A 27 52.26 -16.47 -37.77
C GLN A 27 53.44 -16.17 -36.86
N PRO A 28 54.57 -15.70 -37.40
CA PRO A 28 55.76 -15.44 -36.59
C PRO A 28 55.63 -14.21 -35.73
N PHE A 29 56.15 -14.29 -34.51
CA PHE A 29 56.28 -13.23 -33.55
C PHE A 29 57.02 -12.01 -34.12
N GLY A 30 56.26 -10.94 -34.37
CA GLY A 30 56.83 -9.61 -34.55
C GLY A 30 56.76 -8.85 -33.24
N ALA A 31 57.89 -8.41 -32.72
CA ALA A 31 57.97 -7.60 -31.52
C ALA A 31 57.24 -6.27 -31.71
N SER A 32 56.09 -6.12 -31.10
CA SER A 32 55.35 -4.84 -31.06
C SER A 32 55.82 -4.05 -29.86
N ALA A 33 56.39 -2.91 -30.12
CA ALA A 33 56.80 -1.92 -29.15
C ALA A 33 55.59 -1.53 -28.27
N THR A 34 55.72 -1.71 -26.98
CA THR A 34 54.80 -1.22 -25.96
C THR A 34 54.82 0.31 -26.01
N LYS A 35 53.82 0.91 -26.68
CA LYS A 35 53.55 2.34 -26.48
C LYS A 35 52.91 2.51 -25.12
N THR A 36 53.69 2.96 -24.15
CA THR A 36 53.18 3.46 -22.90
C THR A 36 52.35 4.71 -23.19
N VAL A 37 51.06 4.57 -23.21
CA VAL A 37 50.15 5.71 -23.24
C VAL A 37 50.14 6.28 -21.83
N THR A 38 50.97 7.33 -21.63
CA THR A 38 50.89 8.17 -20.47
C THR A 38 49.55 8.88 -20.52
N SER A 39 48.56 8.32 -19.79
CA SER A 39 47.29 9.02 -19.52
C SER A 39 47.64 10.24 -18.67
N SER A 40 47.73 11.41 -19.31
CA SER A 40 47.69 12.68 -18.59
C SER A 40 46.35 12.74 -17.89
N ALA A 41 46.40 12.65 -16.58
CA ALA A 41 45.23 12.92 -15.72
C ALA A 41 44.89 14.39 -15.95
N VAL A 42 43.96 14.64 -16.88
CA VAL A 42 43.18 15.86 -16.91
C VAL A 42 42.44 15.87 -15.59
N GLY A 43 42.81 16.82 -14.71
CA GLY A 43 42.09 17.05 -13.45
C GLY A 43 40.62 17.33 -13.70
N GLY A 44 39.87 16.28 -13.91
CA GLY A 44 38.44 16.29 -13.81
C GLY A 44 38.13 16.46 -12.34
N THR A 45 37.82 17.69 -11.92
CA THR A 45 37.05 17.91 -10.72
C THR A 45 35.84 17.01 -10.86
N ALA A 46 35.86 15.90 -10.12
CA ALA A 46 34.68 15.08 -9.94
C ALA A 46 33.62 16.00 -9.35
N PHE A 47 32.74 16.48 -10.20
CA PHE A 47 31.42 16.93 -9.77
C PHE A 47 30.70 15.68 -9.24
N ALA A 48 31.14 15.18 -8.09
CA ALA A 48 30.30 14.45 -7.20
C ALA A 48 29.24 15.48 -6.75
N SER A 49 28.24 15.65 -7.62
CA SER A 49 26.99 16.24 -7.19
C SER A 49 26.55 15.40 -6.01
N GLN A 50 26.79 15.95 -4.81
CA GLN A 50 26.15 15.48 -3.61
C GLN A 50 24.66 15.79 -3.78
N PHE A 51 24.00 15.02 -4.63
CA PHE A 51 22.59 14.81 -4.46
C PHE A 51 22.42 14.02 -3.17
N THR A 52 22.49 14.73 -2.05
CA THR A 52 21.91 14.26 -0.82
C THR A 52 20.39 14.38 -0.97
N SER A 53 19.85 13.65 -1.96
CA SER A 53 18.44 13.34 -1.95
C SER A 53 18.27 12.37 -0.79
N SER A 54 17.68 12.85 0.28
CA SER A 54 17.32 12.05 1.46
C SER A 54 16.17 11.09 1.13
N THR A 55 16.28 10.37 0.01
CA THR A 55 15.34 9.33 -0.37
C THR A 55 15.66 8.09 0.42
N LEU A 56 14.67 7.62 1.16
CA LEU A 56 14.76 6.39 1.94
C LEU A 56 14.50 5.19 1.03
N THR A 57 15.17 4.10 1.31
CA THR A 57 14.80 2.80 0.75
C THR A 57 13.45 2.34 1.32
N PRO A 58 12.70 1.46 0.63
CA PRO A 58 11.44 0.91 1.16
C PRO A 58 11.59 0.31 2.55
N ARG A 59 12.70 -0.37 2.82
CA ARG A 59 13.01 -0.93 4.13
C ARG A 59 13.15 0.16 5.20
N GLN A 60 13.86 1.25 4.90
CA GLN A 60 14.04 2.36 5.83
C GLN A 60 12.73 3.11 6.10
N VAL A 61 11.87 3.26 5.08
CA VAL A 61 10.50 3.79 5.25
C VAL A 61 9.73 2.90 6.22
N TYR A 62 9.74 1.59 6.01
CA TYR A 62 9.03 0.67 6.89
C TYR A 62 9.54 0.72 8.33
N GLU A 63 10.85 0.60 8.53
CA GLU A 63 11.46 0.57 9.88
C GLU A 63 11.19 1.87 10.67
N ARG A 64 11.14 3.02 9.98
CA ARG A 64 10.92 4.32 10.62
C ARG A 64 9.45 4.62 10.84
N ASP A 65 8.58 4.31 9.87
CA ASP A 65 7.22 4.86 9.80
C ASP A 65 6.14 3.85 10.20
N ALA A 66 6.40 2.53 10.14
CA ALA A 66 5.46 1.51 10.62
C ALA A 66 5.03 1.70 12.09
N PRO A 67 5.90 2.16 13.03
CA PRO A 67 5.46 2.45 14.39
C PRO A 67 4.39 3.57 14.51
N GLY A 68 4.23 4.38 13.48
CA GLY A 68 3.18 5.40 13.38
C GLY A 68 1.87 4.91 12.78
N VAL A 69 1.81 3.63 12.42
CA VAL A 69 0.62 2.99 11.83
C VAL A 69 -0.04 2.09 12.86
N VAL A 70 -1.35 2.11 12.92
CA VAL A 70 -2.13 1.33 13.90
C VAL A 70 -3.16 0.45 13.19
N ALA A 71 -3.42 -0.73 13.77
CA ALA A 71 -4.53 -1.56 13.36
C ALA A 71 -5.81 -1.10 14.05
N ILE A 72 -6.91 -1.02 13.30
CA ILE A 72 -8.23 -0.66 13.80
C ILE A 72 -9.16 -1.85 13.65
N ARG A 73 -9.90 -2.14 14.70
CA ARG A 73 -11.01 -3.09 14.71
C ARG A 73 -12.25 -2.38 15.18
N ALA A 74 -13.26 -2.32 14.34
CA ALA A 74 -14.54 -1.68 14.59
C ALA A 74 -15.63 -2.76 14.68
N SER A 75 -16.34 -2.85 15.79
CA SER A 75 -17.40 -3.84 16.00
C SER A 75 -18.75 -3.14 16.08
N SER A 76 -19.68 -3.53 15.22
CA SER A 76 -21.06 -3.07 15.20
C SER A 76 -21.99 -4.12 15.83
N ALA A 77 -23.18 -3.67 16.31
CA ALA A 77 -24.20 -4.63 16.71
C ALA A 77 -24.73 -5.39 15.50
N SER A 78 -25.03 -6.66 15.68
CA SER A 78 -25.77 -7.43 14.71
C SER A 78 -27.09 -6.74 14.37
N SER A 79 -27.25 -6.27 13.14
CA SER A 79 -28.58 -5.89 12.64
C SER A 79 -29.26 -7.16 12.12
N THR A 80 -30.23 -7.65 12.87
CA THR A 80 -31.16 -8.71 12.44
C THR A 80 -32.16 -8.19 11.40
N ARG A 81 -31.72 -7.48 10.35
CA ARG A 81 -32.54 -7.15 9.21
C ARG A 81 -32.02 -7.90 7.99
N SER A 82 -32.55 -9.10 7.79
CA SER A 82 -32.52 -9.75 6.49
C SER A 82 -33.29 -8.88 5.49
N PRO A 83 -32.76 -8.53 4.29
CA PRO A 83 -33.51 -7.76 3.29
C PRO A 83 -34.68 -8.54 2.65
N LEU A 84 -34.81 -9.80 2.96
CA LEU A 84 -35.89 -10.69 2.50
C LEU A 84 -36.75 -11.05 3.73
N GLY A 85 -37.81 -10.29 3.94
CA GLY A 85 -38.85 -10.38 4.98
C GLY A 85 -39.38 -11.78 5.34
N GLU A 86 -38.52 -12.72 5.71
CA GLU A 86 -38.91 -13.95 6.40
C GLU A 86 -38.79 -13.68 7.90
N GLU A 87 -39.95 -13.44 8.52
CA GLU A 87 -40.16 -13.49 9.95
C GLU A 87 -39.94 -14.94 10.42
N GLY A 88 -38.66 -15.33 10.59
CA GLY A 88 -38.29 -16.56 11.28
C GLY A 88 -38.27 -16.29 12.79
N GLU A 89 -39.28 -16.79 13.50
CA GLU A 89 -39.29 -16.84 14.96
C GLU A 89 -38.03 -17.57 15.47
N GLY A 90 -37.30 -16.91 16.38
CA GLY A 90 -36.37 -17.54 17.31
C GLY A 90 -34.93 -17.73 16.84
N GLY A 91 -34.13 -16.67 16.90
CA GLY A 91 -32.67 -16.73 16.79
C GLY A 91 -32.00 -15.50 17.37
N GLU A 92 -31.90 -15.40 18.70
CA GLU A 92 -30.93 -14.53 19.38
C GLU A 92 -29.53 -14.99 19.00
N GLY A 93 -28.86 -14.32 18.07
CA GLY A 93 -27.48 -14.68 17.78
C GLY A 93 -26.93 -14.26 16.43
N GLY A 94 -27.28 -13.10 15.92
CA GLY A 94 -26.48 -12.52 14.82
C GLY A 94 -25.09 -12.17 15.37
N SER A 95 -24.03 -12.79 14.85
CA SER A 95 -22.65 -12.47 15.24
C SER A 95 -22.37 -10.99 14.98
N PRO A 96 -21.71 -10.25 15.89
CA PRO A 96 -21.32 -8.88 15.66
C PRO A 96 -20.50 -8.79 14.38
N ARG A 97 -20.84 -7.87 13.48
CA ARG A 97 -19.98 -7.57 12.35
C ARG A 97 -18.74 -6.85 12.88
N THR A 98 -17.58 -7.32 12.46
CA THR A 98 -16.30 -6.70 12.77
C THR A 98 -15.63 -6.26 11.48
N ASP A 99 -15.46 -4.97 11.33
CA ASP A 99 -14.68 -4.39 10.24
C ASP A 99 -13.25 -4.12 10.73
N THR A 100 -12.28 -4.32 9.85
CA THR A 100 -10.86 -4.13 10.15
C THR A 100 -10.25 -3.15 9.16
N GLY A 101 -9.39 -2.29 9.66
CA GLY A 101 -8.67 -1.30 8.89
C GLY A 101 -7.38 -0.88 9.56
N THR A 102 -6.83 0.18 9.07
CA THR A 102 -5.59 0.79 9.51
C THR A 102 -5.84 2.26 9.89
N GLY A 103 -4.95 2.84 10.68
CA GLY A 103 -4.98 4.26 11.01
C GLY A 103 -3.57 4.83 11.09
N ILE A 104 -3.49 6.16 11.06
CA ILE A 104 -2.26 6.93 11.10
C ILE A 104 -2.24 7.74 12.40
N VAL A 105 -1.20 7.58 13.20
CA VAL A 105 -0.98 8.42 14.39
C VAL A 105 -0.61 9.84 13.93
N LEU A 106 -1.41 10.82 14.30
CA LEU A 106 -1.15 12.25 14.01
C LEU A 106 -0.42 12.97 15.12
N THR A 107 -0.71 12.61 16.39
CA THR A 107 -0.11 13.30 17.53
C THR A 107 0.31 12.34 18.64
N LYS A 108 1.29 12.75 19.44
CA LYS A 108 1.67 12.04 20.67
C LYS A 108 0.53 12.04 21.71
N GLY A 109 -0.46 12.93 21.58
CA GLY A 109 -1.66 13.01 22.41
C GLY A 109 -2.76 12.01 22.06
N GLY A 110 -2.50 11.07 21.14
CA GLY A 110 -3.41 9.97 20.82
C GLY A 110 -4.45 10.29 19.76
N LEU A 111 -4.24 11.31 18.93
CA LEU A 111 -5.07 11.53 17.73
C LEU A 111 -4.61 10.60 16.60
N ILE A 112 -5.60 9.97 15.98
CA ILE A 112 -5.40 9.00 14.88
C ILE A 112 -6.41 9.33 13.80
N VAL A 113 -5.96 9.39 12.55
CA VAL A 113 -6.85 9.51 11.38
C VAL A 113 -6.98 8.16 10.68
N THR A 114 -8.17 7.90 10.17
CA THR A 114 -8.51 6.70 9.38
C THR A 114 -9.60 7.04 8.37
N ASN A 115 -10.06 6.05 7.58
CA ASN A 115 -11.26 6.23 6.77
C ASN A 115 -12.55 6.17 7.61
N GLU A 116 -13.57 6.91 7.17
CA GLU A 116 -14.88 6.94 7.82
C GLU A 116 -15.55 5.57 7.73
N HIS A 117 -15.54 4.93 6.56
CA HIS A 117 -16.15 3.64 6.34
C HIS A 117 -15.57 2.51 7.23
N VAL A 118 -14.33 2.66 7.73
CA VAL A 118 -13.72 1.69 8.67
C VAL A 118 -14.41 1.69 10.02
N VAL A 119 -14.97 2.83 10.41
CA VAL A 119 -15.57 3.03 11.74
C VAL A 119 -17.08 3.31 11.71
N GLU A 120 -17.66 3.33 10.52
CA GLU A 120 -19.08 3.61 10.32
C GLU A 120 -19.96 2.63 11.11
N GLY A 121 -20.87 3.17 11.91
CA GLY A 121 -21.82 2.37 12.69
C GLY A 121 -21.22 1.51 13.80
N ALA A 122 -19.92 1.67 14.09
CA ALA A 122 -19.27 0.91 15.14
C ALA A 122 -19.75 1.32 16.53
N ARG A 123 -20.04 0.33 17.37
CA ARG A 123 -20.30 0.55 18.81
C ARG A 123 -19.03 0.56 19.63
N THR A 124 -18.05 -0.21 19.21
CA THR A 124 -16.73 -0.30 19.87
C THR A 124 -15.64 -0.25 18.82
N ILE A 125 -14.69 0.65 19.04
CA ILE A 125 -13.50 0.78 18.19
C ILE A 125 -12.30 0.48 19.09
N THR A 126 -11.45 -0.45 18.64
CA THR A 126 -10.19 -0.77 19.31
C THR A 126 -9.03 -0.51 18.36
N VAL A 127 -7.95 0.03 18.91
CA VAL A 127 -6.71 0.36 18.21
C VAL A 127 -5.59 -0.46 18.82
N SER A 128 -4.80 -1.11 17.96
CA SER A 128 -3.61 -1.88 18.33
C SER A 128 -2.38 -1.28 17.66
N LEU A 129 -1.29 -1.13 18.43
CA LEU A 129 -0.02 -0.59 17.94
C LEU A 129 0.95 -1.72 17.60
N ASP A 130 1.73 -1.55 16.54
CA ASP A 130 2.78 -2.50 16.14
C ASP A 130 3.87 -2.61 17.22
N GLY A 131 4.40 -3.83 17.39
CA GLY A 131 5.48 -4.12 18.35
C GLY A 131 5.09 -3.98 19.82
N GLN A 132 3.88 -3.52 20.12
CA GLN A 132 3.37 -3.39 21.47
C GLN A 132 2.32 -4.46 21.76
N GLN A 133 2.73 -5.74 21.68
CA GLN A 133 1.84 -6.88 21.89
C GLN A 133 0.98 -6.72 23.15
N GLY A 134 -0.35 -6.90 22.98
CA GLY A 134 -1.32 -6.76 24.07
C GLY A 134 -1.69 -5.33 24.44
N ARG A 135 -1.16 -4.31 23.79
CA ARG A 135 -1.53 -2.91 24.04
C ARG A 135 -2.59 -2.42 23.07
N THR A 136 -3.79 -2.87 23.29
CA THR A 136 -5.01 -2.34 22.65
C THR A 136 -5.56 -1.19 23.46
N ARG A 137 -6.13 -0.20 22.78
CA ARG A 137 -6.88 0.91 23.39
C ARG A 137 -8.24 1.02 22.75
N THR A 138 -9.23 1.32 23.57
CA THR A 138 -10.52 1.78 23.06
C THR A 138 -10.34 3.16 22.48
N ALA A 139 -10.91 3.39 21.31
CA ALA A 139 -10.90 4.69 20.65
C ALA A 139 -12.31 5.30 20.66
N THR A 140 -12.36 6.62 20.70
CA THR A 140 -13.58 7.41 20.50
C THR A 140 -13.48 8.18 19.20
N VAL A 141 -14.59 8.28 18.46
CA VAL A 141 -14.68 9.14 17.28
C VAL A 141 -14.77 10.58 17.73
N VAL A 142 -13.81 11.42 17.32
CA VAL A 142 -13.79 12.87 17.57
C VAL A 142 -14.56 13.62 16.50
N ALA A 143 -14.36 13.20 15.23
CA ALA A 143 -15.06 13.72 14.07
C ALA A 143 -15.09 12.64 12.98
N ALA A 144 -16.12 12.71 12.13
CA ALA A 144 -16.22 11.89 10.93
C ALA A 144 -16.85 12.70 9.80
N ASP A 145 -16.35 12.54 8.60
CA ASP A 145 -16.86 13.16 7.39
C ASP A 145 -16.96 12.12 6.28
N ARG A 146 -18.19 11.74 5.96
CA ARG A 146 -18.50 10.77 4.91
C ARG A 146 -18.14 11.29 3.51
N THR A 147 -18.19 12.61 3.30
CA THR A 147 -17.92 13.19 1.98
C THR A 147 -16.45 13.11 1.58
N SER A 148 -15.56 13.14 2.57
CA SER A 148 -14.12 12.92 2.36
C SER A 148 -13.66 11.52 2.75
N ASP A 149 -14.55 10.66 3.26
CA ASP A 149 -14.24 9.34 3.82
C ASP A 149 -13.12 9.41 4.88
N LEU A 150 -13.19 10.38 5.79
CA LEU A 150 -12.23 10.57 6.87
C LEU A 150 -12.89 10.51 8.24
N ALA A 151 -12.20 9.89 9.20
CA ALA A 151 -12.56 9.90 10.62
C ALA A 151 -11.33 10.19 11.48
N LEU A 152 -11.53 11.02 12.51
CA LEU A 152 -10.53 11.33 13.53
C LEU A 152 -10.91 10.60 14.82
N LEU A 153 -9.98 9.79 15.31
CA LEU A 153 -10.12 9.01 16.52
C LEU A 153 -9.22 9.55 17.63
N ARG A 154 -9.60 9.32 18.86
CA ARG A 154 -8.79 9.59 20.06
C ARG A 154 -8.66 8.34 20.90
N ILE A 155 -7.43 8.06 21.32
CA ILE A 155 -7.10 7.02 22.32
C ILE A 155 -6.45 7.66 23.55
N ASP A 156 -6.48 6.96 24.69
CA ASP A 156 -5.63 7.31 25.84
C ASP A 156 -4.17 6.91 25.55
N PRO A 157 -3.25 7.89 25.47
CA PRO A 157 -1.84 7.63 25.19
C PRO A 157 -1.04 7.12 26.39
N THR A 158 -1.63 7.07 27.59
CA THR A 158 -0.93 6.74 28.83
C THR A 158 -0.23 5.38 28.73
N GLY A 159 1.10 5.39 28.97
CA GLY A 159 1.95 4.20 28.89
C GLY A 159 2.20 3.68 27.47
N LEU A 160 1.89 4.46 26.42
CA LEU A 160 2.21 4.16 25.03
C LEU A 160 3.33 5.07 24.54
N THR A 161 4.14 4.53 23.61
CA THR A 161 5.07 5.34 22.80
C THR A 161 4.40 5.52 21.42
N LEU A 162 3.87 6.70 21.17
CA LEU A 162 3.24 7.04 19.90
C LEU A 162 4.24 7.72 18.98
N HIS A 163 4.25 7.32 17.70
CA HIS A 163 5.11 7.83 16.64
C HIS A 163 4.27 8.56 15.59
N PRO A 164 4.04 9.89 15.73
CA PRO A 164 3.28 10.64 14.74
C PRO A 164 3.97 10.63 13.37
N LEU A 165 3.19 10.41 12.31
CA LEU A 165 3.68 10.55 10.94
C LEU A 165 3.47 11.99 10.46
N THR A 166 4.41 12.47 9.64
CA THR A 166 4.34 13.81 9.06
C THR A 166 3.52 13.80 7.78
N LEU A 167 2.55 14.70 7.67
CA LEU A 167 1.83 14.93 6.42
C LEU A 167 2.72 15.72 5.45
N ALA A 168 2.71 15.34 4.18
CA ALA A 168 3.36 16.07 3.10
C ALA A 168 2.34 16.99 2.41
N ASN A 169 2.80 18.03 1.76
CA ASN A 169 1.97 18.79 0.84
C ASN A 169 1.67 17.93 -0.41
N SER A 170 0.45 17.40 -0.51
CA SER A 170 0.05 16.55 -1.64
C SER A 170 -0.08 17.32 -2.96
N ALA A 171 -0.22 18.64 -2.94
CA ALA A 171 -0.21 19.44 -4.16
C ALA A 171 1.16 19.48 -4.86
N ALA A 172 2.24 19.12 -4.15
CA ALA A 172 3.59 19.02 -4.71
C ALA A 172 3.94 17.61 -5.22
N VAL A 173 3.04 16.63 -5.07
CA VAL A 173 3.25 15.25 -5.51
C VAL A 173 3.12 15.15 -7.02
N GLY A 174 4.06 14.44 -7.66
CA GLY A 174 4.10 14.22 -9.09
C GLY A 174 3.81 12.77 -9.49
N VAL A 175 3.22 12.59 -10.67
CA VAL A 175 3.08 11.25 -11.29
C VAL A 175 4.46 10.65 -11.55
N GLY A 176 4.65 9.36 -11.21
CA GLY A 176 5.90 8.66 -11.31
C GLY A 176 6.74 8.67 -10.02
N GLU A 177 6.36 9.45 -9.00
CA GLU A 177 7.02 9.38 -7.69
C GLU A 177 6.77 8.05 -7.00
N SER A 178 7.77 7.57 -6.23
CA SER A 178 7.62 6.35 -5.43
C SER A 178 6.52 6.50 -4.39
N ALA A 179 5.70 5.48 -4.27
CA ALA A 179 4.61 5.39 -3.32
C ALA A 179 4.73 4.09 -2.48
N TYR A 180 4.61 4.21 -1.17
CA TYR A 180 4.71 3.10 -0.22
C TYR A 180 3.44 3.07 0.64
N ALA A 181 2.71 1.96 0.59
CA ALA A 181 1.54 1.80 1.44
C ALA A 181 1.89 0.88 2.62
N ILE A 182 1.56 1.30 3.83
CA ILE A 182 1.67 0.47 5.03
C ILE A 182 0.26 0.24 5.57
N GLY A 183 -0.03 -1.01 5.94
CA GLY A 183 -1.30 -1.38 6.53
C GLY A 183 -1.26 -2.72 7.24
N ASN A 184 -2.41 -3.11 7.79
CA ASN A 184 -2.60 -4.39 8.48
C ASN A 184 -3.64 -5.23 7.73
N PRO A 185 -3.32 -5.75 6.53
CA PRO A 185 -4.25 -6.54 5.76
C PRO A 185 -4.59 -7.83 6.50
N PHE A 186 -5.87 -8.15 6.58
CA PHE A 186 -6.38 -9.40 7.18
C PHE A 186 -6.01 -9.61 8.66
N GLY A 187 -5.61 -8.55 9.39
CA GLY A 187 -5.14 -8.68 10.78
C GLY A 187 -3.76 -9.34 10.91
N LEU A 188 -3.04 -9.47 9.80
CA LEU A 188 -1.64 -9.91 9.78
C LEU A 188 -0.72 -8.78 10.23
N ASN A 189 0.54 -9.12 10.54
CA ASN A 189 1.56 -8.11 10.86
C ASN A 189 1.64 -7.05 9.76
N TRP A 190 2.05 -5.82 10.14
CA TRP A 190 2.18 -4.69 9.24
C TRP A 190 2.84 -5.09 7.92
N THR A 191 2.19 -4.75 6.83
CA THR A 191 2.63 -5.08 5.48
C THR A 191 2.97 -3.81 4.73
N LEU A 192 4.15 -3.77 4.12
CA LEU A 192 4.55 -2.72 3.19
C LEU A 192 4.31 -3.18 1.76
N THR A 193 3.64 -2.37 0.97
CA THR A 193 3.59 -2.53 -0.49
C THR A 193 4.22 -1.31 -1.17
N THR A 194 4.76 -1.51 -2.37
CA THR A 194 5.44 -0.46 -3.12
C THR A 194 4.84 -0.30 -4.50
N GLY A 195 4.87 0.91 -5.00
CA GLY A 195 4.44 1.29 -6.33
C GLY A 195 4.85 2.72 -6.63
N ILE A 196 4.11 3.35 -7.53
CA ILE A 196 4.28 4.75 -7.89
C ILE A 196 2.94 5.51 -7.77
N VAL A 197 3.02 6.82 -7.78
CA VAL A 197 1.88 7.67 -8.04
C VAL A 197 1.52 7.57 -9.52
N SER A 198 0.37 6.98 -9.83
CA SER A 198 -0.09 6.75 -11.21
C SER A 198 -0.88 7.93 -11.77
N ALA A 199 -1.62 8.65 -10.91
CA ALA A 199 -2.34 9.89 -11.25
C ALA A 199 -2.65 10.70 -9.98
N ILE A 200 -2.96 11.98 -10.15
CA ILE A 200 -3.32 12.92 -9.09
C ILE A 200 -4.61 13.65 -9.43
N GLY A 201 -5.28 14.23 -8.43
CA GLY A 201 -6.47 15.06 -8.62
C GLY A 201 -7.67 14.31 -9.21
N ARG A 202 -7.76 12.99 -8.99
CA ARG A 202 -8.89 12.18 -9.44
C ARG A 202 -10.10 12.41 -8.55
N GLN A 203 -11.29 12.22 -9.13
CA GLN A 203 -12.54 12.04 -8.40
C GLN A 203 -12.94 10.55 -8.50
N ILE A 204 -13.34 9.98 -7.39
CA ILE A 204 -13.86 8.61 -7.29
C ILE A 204 -15.26 8.63 -6.71
N LYS A 205 -16.00 7.54 -6.88
CA LYS A 205 -17.32 7.39 -6.26
C LYS A 205 -17.27 6.28 -5.22
N ALA A 206 -17.71 6.59 -4.00
CA ALA A 206 -18.00 5.58 -3.00
C ALA A 206 -19.19 4.69 -3.44
N PRO A 207 -19.40 3.50 -2.85
CA PRO A 207 -20.48 2.60 -3.20
C PRO A 207 -21.89 3.20 -3.06
N ASP A 208 -22.07 4.15 -2.15
CA ASP A 208 -23.30 4.91 -1.94
C ASP A 208 -23.52 6.04 -2.97
N GLY A 209 -22.57 6.22 -3.91
CA GLY A 209 -22.60 7.25 -4.94
C GLY A 209 -21.95 8.57 -4.53
N THR A 210 -21.50 8.73 -3.29
CA THR A 210 -20.78 9.92 -2.82
C THR A 210 -19.50 10.12 -3.62
N ALA A 211 -19.30 11.33 -4.14
CA ALA A 211 -18.08 11.70 -4.85
C ALA A 211 -17.00 12.08 -3.83
N ILE A 212 -15.82 11.46 -3.94
CA ILE A 212 -14.63 11.80 -3.18
C ILE A 212 -13.63 12.43 -4.13
N ASP A 213 -13.32 13.69 -3.87
CA ASP A 213 -12.43 14.50 -4.72
C ASP A 213 -10.97 14.42 -4.24
N ASN A 214 -10.06 14.87 -5.11
CA ASN A 214 -8.66 15.04 -4.81
C ASN A 214 -8.00 13.75 -4.31
N VAL A 215 -8.20 12.65 -5.03
CA VAL A 215 -7.54 11.38 -4.72
C VAL A 215 -6.31 11.16 -5.59
N ILE A 216 -5.32 10.49 -5.00
CA ILE A 216 -4.11 10.01 -5.64
C ILE A 216 -4.37 8.58 -6.08
N GLN A 217 -4.07 8.26 -7.35
CA GLN A 217 -4.07 6.89 -7.85
C GLN A 217 -2.66 6.31 -7.74
N THR A 218 -2.57 5.04 -7.32
CA THR A 218 -1.30 4.30 -7.21
C THR A 218 -1.47 2.87 -7.69
N ASP A 219 -0.38 2.25 -8.14
CA ASP A 219 -0.29 0.81 -8.44
C ASP A 219 0.30 0.01 -7.26
N ALA A 220 0.68 0.67 -6.15
CA ALA A 220 0.97 -0.01 -4.91
C ALA A 220 -0.20 -0.92 -4.53
N ALA A 221 0.08 -2.19 -4.25
CA ALA A 221 -0.99 -3.16 -3.97
C ALA A 221 -1.76 -2.79 -2.69
N LEU A 222 -3.01 -2.40 -2.85
CA LEU A 222 -3.93 -2.13 -1.76
C LEU A 222 -4.90 -3.32 -1.62
N ASN A 223 -4.97 -3.90 -0.44
CA ASN A 223 -5.83 -5.04 -0.10
C ASN A 223 -6.73 -4.70 1.10
N PRO A 224 -7.83 -5.44 1.34
CA PRO A 224 -8.68 -5.26 2.50
C PRO A 224 -7.87 -5.24 3.80
N GLY A 225 -8.07 -4.18 4.60
CA GLY A 225 -7.28 -3.88 5.80
C GLY A 225 -6.22 -2.80 5.61
N ASN A 226 -5.83 -2.42 4.39
CA ASN A 226 -4.98 -1.26 4.15
C ASN A 226 -5.74 0.08 4.21
N SER A 227 -7.08 0.06 4.10
CA SER A 227 -7.92 1.26 4.24
C SER A 227 -7.65 1.99 5.55
N GLY A 228 -7.44 3.29 5.48
CA GLY A 228 -7.08 4.15 6.61
C GLY A 228 -5.58 4.21 6.91
N GLY A 229 -4.77 3.38 6.28
CA GLY A 229 -3.31 3.41 6.39
C GLY A 229 -2.67 4.47 5.48
N PRO A 230 -1.40 4.83 5.73
CA PRO A 230 -0.69 5.82 4.97
C PRO A 230 -0.29 5.35 3.58
N LEU A 231 -0.38 6.25 2.60
CA LEU A 231 0.43 6.25 1.40
C LEU A 231 1.58 7.23 1.62
N LEU A 232 2.81 6.75 1.58
CA LEU A 232 4.03 7.50 1.91
C LEU A 232 4.85 7.75 0.64
N ASN A 233 5.56 8.87 0.60
CA ASN A 233 6.57 9.14 -0.44
C ASN A 233 7.95 8.57 -0.05
N SER A 234 8.95 8.75 -0.91
CA SER A 234 10.34 8.30 -0.66
C SER A 234 11.06 9.01 0.49
N LYS A 235 10.46 10.03 1.09
CA LYS A 235 10.95 10.67 2.32
C LYS A 235 10.24 10.13 3.57
N GLY A 236 9.26 9.22 3.39
CA GLY A 236 8.39 8.67 4.43
C GLY A 236 7.37 9.66 4.96
N ALA A 237 7.07 10.71 4.23
CA ALA A 237 5.97 11.62 4.57
C ALA A 237 4.67 11.12 3.93
N VAL A 238 3.56 11.28 4.63
CA VAL A 238 2.23 10.85 4.21
C VAL A 238 1.73 11.76 3.10
N ILE A 239 1.56 11.22 1.89
CA ILE A 239 0.96 11.92 0.75
C ILE A 239 -0.55 11.66 0.66
N GLY A 240 -1.06 10.64 1.34
CA GLY A 240 -2.50 10.35 1.38
C GLY A 240 -2.85 9.21 2.33
N ILE A 241 -4.15 8.97 2.48
CA ILE A 241 -4.73 7.82 3.19
C ILE A 241 -5.29 6.83 2.17
N ASN A 242 -4.84 5.59 2.22
CA ASN A 242 -5.34 4.51 1.37
C ASN A 242 -6.85 4.30 1.58
N SER A 243 -7.62 4.21 0.50
CA SER A 243 -9.05 3.88 0.54
C SER A 243 -9.38 2.81 -0.48
N GLN A 244 -10.06 1.75 -0.05
CA GLN A 244 -10.46 0.63 -0.91
C GLN A 244 -11.92 0.67 -1.34
N ILE A 245 -12.65 1.73 -1.03
CA ILE A 245 -14.07 1.89 -1.38
C ILE A 245 -14.31 1.65 -2.88
N VAL A 246 -13.35 1.98 -3.74
CA VAL A 246 -13.52 1.94 -5.20
C VAL A 246 -13.15 0.58 -5.81
N SER A 247 -12.25 -0.18 -5.18
CA SER A 247 -11.82 -1.48 -5.71
C SER A 247 -12.96 -2.50 -5.74
N SER A 248 -13.95 -2.37 -4.87
CA SER A 248 -15.11 -3.27 -4.77
C SER A 248 -16.21 -2.96 -5.79
N SER A 249 -16.28 -1.73 -6.32
CA SER A 249 -17.30 -1.31 -7.28
C SER A 249 -16.95 -1.59 -8.75
N ALA A 250 -15.70 -1.94 -9.06
CA ALA A 250 -15.23 -2.21 -10.42
C ALA A 250 -15.55 -3.63 -10.95
N GLY A 251 -16.53 -4.33 -10.37
CA GLY A 251 -17.14 -5.52 -10.97
C GLY A 251 -16.29 -6.80 -11.00
N ALA A 252 -15.19 -6.87 -10.26
CA ALA A 252 -14.40 -8.09 -10.11
C ALA A 252 -14.70 -8.71 -8.74
N GLY A 253 -15.38 -9.86 -8.73
CA GLY A 253 -15.67 -10.61 -7.52
C GLY A 253 -14.40 -10.87 -6.69
N GLY A 254 -14.42 -10.43 -5.43
CA GLY A 254 -13.54 -10.95 -4.39
C GLY A 254 -12.09 -10.47 -4.35
N GLY A 255 -11.84 -9.32 -3.80
CA GLY A 255 -10.76 -9.19 -2.83
C GLY A 255 -9.30 -9.02 -3.28
N ALA A 256 -8.95 -9.11 -4.55
CA ALA A 256 -7.56 -8.94 -4.98
C ALA A 256 -7.31 -7.56 -5.58
N SER A 257 -6.13 -6.98 -5.31
CA SER A 257 -5.69 -5.73 -5.93
C SER A 257 -5.66 -5.88 -7.45
N SER A 258 -6.41 -5.03 -8.17
CA SER A 258 -6.42 -4.96 -9.64
C SER A 258 -5.21 -4.21 -10.22
N GLY A 259 -4.24 -3.81 -9.39
CA GLY A 259 -3.15 -2.91 -9.79
C GLY A 259 -3.58 -1.44 -9.87
N VAL A 260 -4.78 -1.12 -9.40
CA VAL A 260 -5.29 0.25 -9.30
C VAL A 260 -5.76 0.48 -7.87
N GLY A 261 -5.07 1.35 -7.14
CA GLY A 261 -5.41 1.78 -5.80
C GLY A 261 -5.66 3.28 -5.74
N PHE A 262 -6.35 3.74 -4.71
CA PHE A 262 -6.63 5.15 -4.49
C PHE A 262 -6.30 5.55 -3.06
N ALA A 263 -5.85 6.79 -2.88
CA ALA A 263 -5.61 7.39 -1.58
C ALA A 263 -6.17 8.81 -1.54
N ILE A 264 -6.84 9.17 -0.47
CA ILE A 264 -7.31 10.53 -0.19
C ILE A 264 -6.09 11.38 0.10
N ALA A 265 -5.91 12.48 -0.64
CA ALA A 265 -4.72 13.31 -0.55
C ALA A 265 -4.51 13.93 0.84
N SER A 266 -3.26 14.08 1.28
CA SER A 266 -2.90 14.61 2.61
C SER A 266 -3.42 16.03 2.85
N ASP A 267 -3.51 16.88 1.84
CA ASP A 267 -4.11 18.21 1.99
C ASP A 267 -5.60 18.16 2.38
N THR A 268 -6.30 17.08 2.01
CA THR A 268 -7.68 16.85 2.45
C THR A 268 -7.72 16.47 3.93
N ILE A 269 -6.73 15.67 4.38
CA ILE A 269 -6.58 15.33 5.81
C ILE A 269 -6.32 16.60 6.61
N GLU A 270 -5.37 17.44 6.18
CA GLU A 270 -5.05 18.71 6.85
C GLU A 270 -6.28 19.59 6.98
N ARG A 271 -7.06 19.78 5.91
CA ARG A 271 -8.31 20.55 5.97
C ARG A 271 -9.33 19.96 6.91
N PHE A 272 -9.42 18.62 7.00
CA PHE A 272 -10.34 17.94 7.89
C PHE A 272 -9.95 18.11 9.37
N VAL A 273 -8.66 18.03 9.71
CA VAL A 273 -8.20 18.06 11.11
C VAL A 273 -7.97 19.48 11.63
N ALA A 274 -7.68 20.46 10.78
CA ALA A 274 -7.34 21.84 11.18
C ALA A 274 -8.38 22.49 12.12
N PRO A 275 -9.71 22.37 11.90
CA PRO A 275 -10.71 22.97 12.79
C PRO A 275 -10.79 22.26 14.16
N LEU A 276 -10.21 21.08 14.31
CA LEU A 276 -10.35 20.21 15.47
C LEU A 276 -9.16 20.31 16.43
N GLY A 277 -8.23 21.28 16.19
CA GLY A 277 -7.09 21.56 17.05
C GLY A 277 -6.01 20.47 16.98
N GLY A 278 -5.82 19.90 15.80
CA GLY A 278 -4.74 18.96 15.48
C GLY A 278 -3.39 19.63 15.29
#